data_98ec689a84271c4e56679ca2791a90ae
#
_entry.id   98ec689a84271c4e56679ca2791a90ae
#
_cell.length_a   1.000
_cell.length_b   1.000
_cell.length_c   1.000
_cell.angle_alpha   90.00
_cell.angle_beta   90.00
_cell.angle_gamma   90.00
#
_symmetry.space_group_name_H-M   'P 1'
#
loop_
_entity.id
_entity.type
_entity.pdbx_description
1 polymer ?
#
loop_
_entity_poly.entity_id
_entity_poly.type
_entity_poly.pdbx_seq_one_letter_code
_entity_poly.pdbx_strand_id
1 'polypeptide(L)'
;DTFECFVNPEIPIPQKIVEITHITDDMVKDAETIDKVMPKFLEFIGDLKLVAHNADFDVGFLKYNAEELGLTMDNEYIDSLALSRQLFPDFKKHKLGIIAEKLGIKVENAHRALDDVKTLVKVFLKMLEIQAEEPKKGRGKKKEEKKELYKTLPSYHAIILVKNLKGLRNLYELISVSHLNYFYKKPRILTS
;
A
#
# COMPACT_ATOMS: atom_id res chain seq x y z
N ASP A 1 -20.96 -2.40 -3.35
CA ASP A 1 -20.89 -3.88 -3.52
C ASP A 1 -19.80 -4.43 -2.61
N THR A 2 -19.86 -5.72 -2.32
CA THR A 2 -18.92 -6.42 -1.45
C THR A 2 -18.56 -7.75 -2.08
N PHE A 3 -17.28 -8.12 -2.03
CA PHE A 3 -16.78 -9.43 -2.42
C PHE A 3 -16.09 -10.06 -1.21
N GLU A 4 -16.58 -11.18 -0.76
CA GLU A 4 -16.03 -11.95 0.36
C GLU A 4 -16.23 -13.43 0.10
N CYS A 5 -15.18 -14.22 0.24
CA CYS A 5 -15.26 -15.67 0.11
C CYS A 5 -14.11 -16.33 0.90
N PHE A 6 -14.31 -17.58 1.27
CA PHE A 6 -13.20 -18.46 1.62
C PHE A 6 -12.55 -19.03 0.36
N VAL A 7 -11.26 -19.32 0.45
CA VAL A 7 -10.51 -20.01 -0.61
C VAL A 7 -9.93 -21.28 -0.01
N ASN A 8 -10.13 -22.40 -0.71
CA ASN A 8 -9.50 -23.65 -0.32
C ASN A 8 -8.01 -23.60 -0.72
N PRO A 9 -7.07 -23.65 0.24
CA PRO A 9 -5.65 -23.61 -0.07
C PRO A 9 -5.08 -24.94 -0.59
N GLU A 10 -5.88 -26.01 -0.61
CA GLU A 10 -5.50 -27.38 -0.99
C GLU A 10 -4.36 -28.00 -0.15
N ILE A 11 -3.94 -27.30 0.88
CA ILE A 11 -2.93 -27.73 1.86
C ILE A 11 -3.45 -27.44 3.28
N PRO A 12 -3.03 -28.21 4.28
CA PRO A 12 -3.42 -27.94 5.67
C PRO A 12 -2.96 -26.55 6.13
N ILE A 13 -3.85 -25.86 6.83
CA ILE A 13 -3.55 -24.55 7.42
C ILE A 13 -2.69 -24.74 8.66
N PRO A 14 -1.47 -24.17 8.73
CA PRO A 14 -0.62 -24.29 9.90
C PRO A 14 -1.32 -23.77 11.17
N GLN A 15 -1.18 -24.48 12.28
CA GLN A 15 -1.81 -24.15 13.56
C GLN A 15 -1.60 -22.69 13.97
N LYS A 16 -0.41 -22.16 13.77
CA LYS A 16 -0.08 -20.75 14.04
C LYS A 16 -0.94 -19.77 13.25
N ILE A 17 -1.31 -20.12 12.02
CA ILE A 17 -2.18 -19.28 11.18
C ILE A 17 -3.62 -19.38 11.67
N VAL A 18 -4.08 -20.58 12.06
CA VAL A 18 -5.40 -20.77 12.68
C VAL A 18 -5.54 -19.90 13.93
N GLU A 19 -4.51 -19.84 14.77
CA GLU A 19 -4.52 -19.02 16.00
C GLU A 19 -4.63 -17.51 15.71
N ILE A 20 -4.10 -17.05 14.58
CA ILE A 20 -4.11 -15.64 14.18
C ILE A 20 -5.41 -15.27 13.47
N THR A 21 -5.84 -16.11 12.52
CA THR A 21 -6.95 -15.82 11.61
C THR A 21 -8.28 -16.40 12.06
N HIS A 22 -8.23 -17.40 12.95
CA HIS A 22 -9.38 -18.24 13.36
C HIS A 22 -10.03 -18.98 12.18
N ILE A 23 -9.32 -19.13 11.05
CA ILE A 23 -9.76 -19.90 9.89
C ILE A 23 -9.17 -21.31 10.01
N THR A 24 -10.06 -22.32 10.03
CA THR A 24 -9.69 -23.74 10.15
C THR A 24 -9.84 -24.45 8.81
N ASP A 25 -9.19 -25.62 8.67
CA ASP A 25 -9.32 -26.46 7.47
C ASP A 25 -10.80 -26.81 7.19
N ASP A 26 -11.60 -27.08 8.23
CA ASP A 26 -13.02 -27.38 8.08
C ASP A 26 -13.84 -26.23 7.47
N MET A 27 -13.41 -24.98 7.69
CA MET A 27 -14.10 -23.81 7.14
C MET A 27 -13.82 -23.61 5.65
N VAL A 28 -12.70 -24.11 5.15
CA VAL A 28 -12.25 -23.86 3.76
C VAL A 28 -12.29 -25.10 2.86
N LYS A 29 -12.51 -26.31 3.41
CA LYS A 29 -12.45 -27.57 2.66
C LYS A 29 -13.41 -27.65 1.48
N ASP A 30 -14.59 -27.05 1.61
CA ASP A 30 -15.64 -27.03 0.58
C ASP A 30 -15.66 -25.70 -0.20
N ALA A 31 -14.70 -24.80 0.06
CA ALA A 31 -14.57 -23.54 -0.65
C ALA A 31 -13.94 -23.75 -2.04
N GLU A 32 -14.17 -22.77 -2.94
CA GLU A 32 -13.53 -22.75 -4.24
C GLU A 32 -12.01 -22.54 -4.11
N THR A 33 -11.26 -23.10 -5.02
CA THR A 33 -9.80 -22.90 -5.14
C THR A 33 -9.46 -21.56 -5.77
N ILE A 34 -8.22 -21.11 -5.65
CA ILE A 34 -7.77 -19.79 -6.09
C ILE A 34 -7.97 -19.56 -7.61
N ASP A 35 -7.84 -20.60 -8.42
CA ASP A 35 -8.05 -20.56 -9.86
C ASP A 35 -9.49 -20.20 -10.26
N LYS A 36 -10.46 -20.49 -9.41
CA LYS A 36 -11.89 -20.15 -9.60
C LYS A 36 -12.25 -18.80 -8.97
N VAL A 37 -11.61 -18.47 -7.86
CA VAL A 37 -11.91 -17.23 -7.12
C VAL A 37 -11.23 -16.02 -7.77
N MET A 38 -9.98 -16.16 -8.23
CA MET A 38 -9.21 -15.03 -8.76
C MET A 38 -9.88 -14.36 -9.98
N PRO A 39 -10.40 -15.07 -10.99
CA PRO A 39 -11.09 -14.43 -12.10
C PRO A 39 -12.31 -13.61 -11.66
N LYS A 40 -13.11 -14.14 -10.70
CA LYS A 40 -14.28 -13.44 -10.14
C LYS A 40 -13.87 -12.19 -9.37
N PHE A 41 -12.77 -12.27 -8.63
CA PHE A 41 -12.23 -11.13 -7.92
C PHE A 41 -11.72 -10.04 -8.88
N LEU A 42 -11.00 -10.41 -9.94
CA LEU A 42 -10.53 -9.46 -10.95
C LEU A 42 -11.69 -8.80 -11.70
N GLU A 43 -12.74 -9.55 -12.02
CA GLU A 43 -13.97 -8.99 -12.59
C GLU A 43 -14.64 -8.00 -11.63
N PHE A 44 -14.70 -8.32 -10.33
CA PHE A 44 -15.26 -7.46 -9.30
C PHE A 44 -14.51 -6.14 -9.14
N ILE A 45 -13.18 -6.17 -9.13
CA ILE A 45 -12.36 -4.95 -8.97
C ILE A 45 -12.25 -4.16 -10.29
N GLY A 46 -12.39 -4.78 -11.45
CA GLY A 46 -12.22 -4.14 -12.76
C GLY A 46 -10.94 -3.31 -12.82
N ASP A 47 -11.03 -2.11 -13.39
CA ASP A 47 -9.90 -1.15 -13.50
C ASP A 47 -9.80 -0.18 -12.32
N LEU A 48 -10.50 -0.45 -11.22
CA LEU A 48 -10.53 0.45 -10.06
C LEU A 48 -9.17 0.51 -9.36
N LYS A 49 -8.85 1.69 -8.85
CA LYS A 49 -7.67 1.87 -7.97
C LYS A 49 -7.95 1.23 -6.60
N LEU A 50 -7.03 0.40 -6.15
CA LEU A 50 -7.15 -0.32 -4.89
C LEU A 50 -6.61 0.50 -3.72
N VAL A 51 -7.14 0.25 -2.53
CA VAL A 51 -6.62 0.80 -1.28
C VAL A 51 -6.42 -0.34 -0.29
N ALA A 52 -5.21 -0.45 0.26
CA ALA A 52 -4.92 -1.41 1.30
C ALA A 52 -4.03 -0.81 2.39
N HIS A 53 -3.91 -1.47 3.53
CA HIS A 53 -3.06 -1.03 4.63
C HIS A 53 -1.81 -1.90 4.70
N ASN A 54 -0.66 -1.38 4.32
CA ASN A 54 0.55 -2.12 3.96
C ASN A 54 0.38 -2.86 2.61
N ALA A 55 -0.06 -2.09 1.64
CA ALA A 55 -0.60 -2.57 0.37
C ALA A 55 0.33 -3.48 -0.43
N ASP A 56 1.64 -3.31 -0.33
CA ASP A 56 2.62 -4.15 -1.03
C ASP A 56 2.46 -5.64 -0.68
N PHE A 57 2.04 -5.95 0.55
CA PHE A 57 1.80 -7.32 0.97
C PHE A 57 0.58 -7.93 0.27
N ASP A 58 -0.58 -7.26 0.35
CA ASP A 58 -1.84 -7.78 -0.19
C ASP A 58 -1.83 -7.77 -1.72
N VAL A 59 -1.41 -6.65 -2.31
CA VAL A 59 -1.33 -6.49 -3.78
C VAL A 59 -0.28 -7.41 -4.37
N GLY A 60 0.86 -7.59 -3.70
CA GLY A 60 1.90 -8.52 -4.13
C GLY A 60 1.41 -9.96 -4.18
N PHE A 61 0.67 -10.40 -3.16
CA PHE A 61 0.04 -11.71 -3.13
C PHE A 61 -1.00 -11.90 -4.26
N LEU A 62 -1.85 -10.90 -4.48
CA LEU A 62 -2.85 -10.95 -5.55
C LEU A 62 -2.21 -10.99 -6.94
N LYS A 63 -1.20 -10.15 -7.19
CA LYS A 63 -0.47 -10.12 -8.48
C LYS A 63 0.25 -11.43 -8.74
N TYR A 64 0.92 -11.99 -7.73
CA TYR A 64 1.58 -13.29 -7.86
C TYR A 64 0.60 -14.40 -8.27
N ASN A 65 -0.55 -14.50 -7.59
CA ASN A 65 -1.54 -15.52 -7.92
C ASN A 65 -2.20 -15.29 -9.29
N ALA A 66 -2.44 -14.04 -9.67
CA ALA A 66 -2.96 -13.72 -11.00
C ALA A 66 -1.95 -14.16 -12.09
N GLU A 67 -0.66 -13.85 -11.91
CA GLU A 67 0.42 -14.22 -12.85
C GLU A 67 0.56 -15.73 -12.98
N GLU A 68 0.53 -16.49 -11.87
CA GLU A 68 0.56 -17.96 -11.88
C GLU A 68 -0.62 -18.57 -12.66
N LEU A 69 -1.76 -17.90 -12.70
CA LEU A 69 -2.94 -18.32 -13.45
C LEU A 69 -2.99 -17.76 -14.89
N GLY A 70 -1.95 -17.03 -15.33
CA GLY A 70 -1.92 -16.39 -16.64
C GLY A 70 -2.88 -15.21 -16.77
N LEU A 71 -3.32 -14.63 -15.64
CA LEU A 71 -4.20 -13.47 -15.59
C LEU A 71 -3.38 -12.19 -15.37
N THR A 72 -3.95 -11.05 -15.75
CA THR A 72 -3.31 -9.74 -15.58
C THR A 72 -4.01 -8.93 -14.50
N MET A 73 -3.22 -8.31 -13.60
CA MET A 73 -3.70 -7.39 -12.57
C MET A 73 -2.82 -6.14 -12.57
N ASP A 74 -3.24 -5.11 -13.33
CA ASP A 74 -2.49 -3.85 -13.51
C ASP A 74 -3.05 -2.69 -12.69
N ASN A 75 -3.96 -2.98 -11.76
CA ASN A 75 -4.58 -1.97 -10.92
C ASN A 75 -3.54 -1.14 -10.18
N GLU A 76 -3.68 0.19 -10.25
CA GLU A 76 -2.97 1.09 -9.36
C GLU A 76 -3.47 0.90 -7.92
N TYR A 77 -2.62 1.19 -6.95
CA TYR A 77 -3.02 1.11 -5.56
C TYR A 77 -2.47 2.24 -4.70
N ILE A 78 -3.13 2.46 -3.59
CA ILE A 78 -2.74 3.42 -2.55
C ILE A 78 -2.47 2.65 -1.26
N ASP A 79 -1.28 2.86 -0.69
CA ASP A 79 -0.95 2.33 0.64
C ASP A 79 -1.39 3.32 1.72
N SER A 80 -2.44 2.97 2.45
CA SER A 80 -2.95 3.77 3.55
C SER A 80 -1.98 3.84 4.74
N LEU A 81 -1.07 2.88 4.89
CA LEU A 81 0.01 2.93 5.88
C LEU A 81 1.01 4.04 5.54
N ALA A 82 1.43 4.13 4.28
CA ALA A 82 2.32 5.20 3.82
C ALA A 82 1.66 6.57 3.98
N LEU A 83 0.38 6.70 3.59
CA LEU A 83 -0.40 7.92 3.78
C LEU A 83 -0.51 8.31 5.25
N SER A 84 -0.77 7.35 6.15
CA SER A 84 -0.88 7.64 7.58
C SER A 84 0.43 8.11 8.19
N ARG A 85 1.57 7.56 7.76
CA ARG A 85 2.91 8.03 8.19
C ARG A 85 3.19 9.47 7.74
N GLN A 86 2.68 9.83 6.57
CA GLN A 86 2.83 11.18 6.02
C GLN A 86 1.97 12.20 6.78
N LEU A 87 0.71 11.85 7.09
CA LEU A 87 -0.24 12.74 7.76
C LEU A 87 0.00 12.84 9.27
N PHE A 88 0.45 11.77 9.90
CA PHE A 88 0.60 11.67 11.35
C PHE A 88 2.03 11.26 11.75
N PRO A 89 3.05 12.06 11.45
CA PRO A 89 4.46 11.72 11.72
C PRO A 89 4.74 11.49 13.22
N ASP A 90 3.93 12.05 14.11
CA ASP A 90 4.08 11.92 15.56
C ASP A 90 3.49 10.61 16.13
N PHE A 91 2.80 9.82 15.30
CA PHE A 91 2.28 8.54 15.77
C PHE A 91 3.41 7.51 15.85
N LYS A 92 3.58 6.90 17.03
CA LYS A 92 4.59 5.87 17.24
C LYS A 92 4.29 4.54 16.53
N LYS A 93 3.02 4.29 16.22
CA LYS A 93 2.54 3.07 15.57
C LYS A 93 1.44 3.42 14.58
N HIS A 94 1.48 2.79 13.41
CA HIS A 94 0.55 3.01 12.32
C HIS A 94 -0.25 1.74 11.95
N LYS A 95 -0.52 0.86 12.91
CA LYS A 95 -1.47 -0.25 12.69
C LYS A 95 -2.88 0.31 12.48
N LEU A 96 -3.66 -0.29 11.59
CA LEU A 96 -4.99 0.19 11.22
C LEU A 96 -5.89 0.48 12.43
N GLY A 97 -5.98 -0.46 13.36
CA GLY A 97 -6.78 -0.28 14.59
C GLY A 97 -6.32 0.88 15.46
N ILE A 98 -4.99 1.13 15.55
CA ILE A 98 -4.44 2.26 16.33
C ILE A 98 -4.77 3.60 15.66
N ILE A 99 -4.69 3.65 14.32
CA ILE A 99 -5.07 4.86 13.58
C ILE A 99 -6.57 5.11 13.74
N ALA A 100 -7.40 4.07 13.61
CA ALA A 100 -8.85 4.17 13.79
C ALA A 100 -9.20 4.73 15.18
N GLU A 101 -8.60 4.18 16.25
CA GLU A 101 -8.78 4.66 17.63
C GLU A 101 -8.41 6.14 17.77
N LYS A 102 -7.25 6.54 17.25
CA LYS A 102 -6.78 7.92 17.30
C LYS A 102 -7.64 8.90 16.50
N LEU A 103 -8.30 8.44 15.46
CA LEU A 103 -9.26 9.20 14.65
C LEU A 103 -10.69 9.14 15.20
N GLY A 104 -10.91 8.48 16.35
CA GLY A 104 -12.23 8.33 16.97
C GLY A 104 -13.17 7.38 16.22
N ILE A 105 -12.62 6.49 15.41
CA ILE A 105 -13.37 5.50 14.62
C ILE A 105 -13.49 4.21 15.44
N LYS A 106 -14.73 3.78 15.72
CA LYS A 106 -14.98 2.50 16.38
C LYS A 106 -14.59 1.34 15.45
N VAL A 107 -13.77 0.44 15.96
CA VAL A 107 -13.42 -0.81 15.31
C VAL A 107 -14.39 -1.88 15.80
N GLU A 108 -15.12 -2.48 14.88
CA GLU A 108 -16.04 -3.58 15.16
C GLU A 108 -15.33 -4.89 14.75
N ASN A 109 -15.27 -5.87 15.65
CA ASN A 109 -14.74 -7.22 15.38
C ASN A 109 -13.40 -7.25 14.63
N ALA A 110 -12.35 -6.66 15.20
CA ALA A 110 -10.99 -6.74 14.63
C ALA A 110 -10.61 -8.20 14.28
N HIS A 111 -9.87 -8.38 13.18
CA HIS A 111 -9.41 -9.67 12.63
C HIS A 111 -10.44 -10.45 11.80
N ARG A 112 -11.51 -9.81 11.35
CA ARG A 112 -12.34 -10.31 10.24
C ARG A 112 -12.09 -9.44 9.02
N ALA A 113 -11.74 -10.06 7.89
CA ALA A 113 -11.31 -9.37 6.67
C ALA A 113 -12.29 -8.25 6.24
N LEU A 114 -13.59 -8.52 6.24
CA LEU A 114 -14.60 -7.53 5.88
C LEU A 114 -14.70 -6.36 6.87
N ASP A 115 -14.56 -6.63 8.18
CA ASP A 115 -14.63 -5.59 9.20
C ASP A 115 -13.36 -4.73 9.21
N ASP A 116 -12.21 -5.33 8.89
CA ASP A 116 -10.96 -4.60 8.67
C ASP A 116 -11.06 -3.71 7.42
N VAL A 117 -11.65 -4.18 6.32
CA VAL A 117 -11.93 -3.39 5.12
C VAL A 117 -12.86 -2.22 5.43
N LYS A 118 -13.96 -2.44 6.17
CA LYS A 118 -14.87 -1.35 6.60
C LYS A 118 -14.15 -0.31 7.45
N THR A 119 -13.29 -0.77 8.35
CA THR A 119 -12.45 0.12 9.18
C THR A 119 -11.48 0.91 8.31
N LEU A 120 -10.82 0.24 7.35
CA LEU A 120 -9.92 0.87 6.39
C LEU A 120 -10.63 1.97 5.59
N VAL A 121 -11.82 1.71 5.09
CA VAL A 121 -12.62 2.72 4.35
C VAL A 121 -12.86 3.96 5.19
N LYS A 122 -13.33 3.79 6.44
CA LYS A 122 -13.59 4.91 7.36
C LYS A 122 -12.31 5.70 7.66
N VAL A 123 -11.22 5.00 7.94
CA VAL A 123 -9.90 5.60 8.21
C VAL A 123 -9.38 6.35 6.98
N PHE A 124 -9.45 5.74 5.82
CA PHE A 124 -8.95 6.33 4.57
C PHE A 124 -9.72 7.59 4.19
N LEU A 125 -11.06 7.55 4.25
CA LEU A 125 -11.89 8.73 4.01
C LEU A 125 -11.56 9.86 4.98
N LYS A 126 -11.39 9.55 6.27
CA LYS A 126 -11.00 10.54 7.27
C LYS A 126 -9.60 11.13 7.03
N MET A 127 -8.66 10.32 6.57
CA MET A 127 -7.33 10.80 6.17
C MET A 127 -7.41 11.73 4.96
N LEU A 128 -8.27 11.44 3.96
CA LEU A 128 -8.47 12.33 2.82
C LEU A 128 -9.11 13.67 3.24
N GLU A 129 -10.08 13.66 4.16
CA GLU A 129 -10.66 14.89 4.72
C GLU A 129 -9.57 15.75 5.37
N ILE A 130 -8.77 15.16 6.27
CA ILE A 130 -7.65 15.86 6.95
C ILE A 130 -6.66 16.42 5.92
N GLN A 131 -6.32 15.65 4.90
CA GLN A 131 -5.43 16.10 3.82
C GLN A 131 -6.03 17.27 3.02
N ALA A 132 -7.35 17.28 2.83
CA ALA A 132 -8.06 18.35 2.13
C ALA A 132 -8.23 19.61 3.01
N GLU A 133 -8.45 19.43 4.32
CA GLU A 133 -8.58 20.50 5.31
C GLU A 133 -7.24 21.13 5.70
N GLU A 134 -6.12 20.40 5.53
CA GLU A 134 -4.80 21.04 5.66
C GLU A 134 -4.76 22.21 4.67
N PRO A 135 -4.78 23.47 5.15
CA PRO A 135 -4.70 24.60 4.25
C PRO A 135 -3.43 24.40 3.43
N LYS A 136 -3.48 24.72 2.14
CA LYS A 136 -2.32 24.77 1.23
C LYS A 136 -1.25 25.76 1.74
N LYS A 137 -1.03 25.79 3.05
CA LYS A 137 -0.01 26.56 3.74
C LYS A 137 1.34 25.97 3.40
N GLY A 138 1.91 26.53 2.36
CA GLY A 138 3.34 26.43 2.18
C GLY A 138 3.81 25.33 1.24
N ARG A 139 3.25 25.25 0.01
CA ARG A 139 4.02 24.66 -1.09
C ARG A 139 5.43 25.28 -1.21
N GLY A 140 5.61 26.56 -0.75
CA GLY A 140 6.92 27.21 -0.68
C GLY A 140 7.77 26.71 0.49
N LYS A 141 7.26 26.69 1.74
CA LYS A 141 8.05 26.33 2.93
C LYS A 141 8.37 24.83 3.02
N LYS A 142 7.41 23.94 2.73
CA LYS A 142 7.69 22.48 2.69
C LYS A 142 8.68 22.10 1.58
N LYS A 143 8.73 22.86 0.48
CA LYS A 143 9.71 22.65 -0.59
C LYS A 143 11.11 23.11 -0.19
N GLU A 144 11.22 24.15 0.64
CA GLU A 144 12.49 24.62 1.18
C GLU A 144 13.00 23.72 2.31
N GLU A 145 12.14 23.30 3.25
CA GLU A 145 12.51 22.35 4.30
C GLU A 145 12.89 20.97 3.73
N LYS A 146 12.15 20.42 2.74
CA LYS A 146 12.57 19.21 2.01
C LYS A 146 13.88 19.41 1.24
N LYS A 147 14.13 20.62 0.74
CA LYS A 147 15.34 20.92 -0.01
C LYS A 147 16.59 20.94 0.89
N GLU A 148 16.43 21.27 2.16
CA GLU A 148 17.51 21.27 3.16
C GLU A 148 17.69 19.91 3.85
N LEU A 149 16.57 19.20 4.10
CA LEU A 149 16.58 17.91 4.81
C LEU A 149 17.43 16.86 4.11
N TYR A 150 17.49 16.87 2.76
CA TYR A 150 18.30 15.90 2.01
C TYR A 150 19.81 15.98 2.32
N LYS A 151 20.27 17.10 2.90
CA LYS A 151 21.67 17.28 3.29
C LYS A 151 22.05 16.42 4.50
N THR A 152 21.08 16.12 5.36
CA THR A 152 21.28 15.37 6.61
C THR A 152 20.93 13.89 6.49
N LEU A 153 20.18 13.50 5.45
CA LEU A 153 19.78 12.11 5.24
C LEU A 153 20.98 11.23 4.85
N PRO A 154 21.04 9.98 5.32
CA PRO A 154 22.02 9.02 4.85
C PRO A 154 21.86 8.80 3.34
N SER A 155 22.98 8.62 2.64
CA SER A 155 22.97 8.38 1.20
C SER A 155 23.36 6.95 0.89
N TYR A 156 22.57 6.31 0.05
CA TYR A 156 22.80 4.95 -0.43
C TYR A 156 23.18 4.99 -1.90
N HIS A 157 23.93 3.99 -2.35
CA HIS A 157 24.22 3.79 -3.76
C HIS A 157 23.12 2.95 -4.39
N ALA A 158 22.61 3.39 -5.53
CA ALA A 158 21.64 2.63 -6.33
C ALA A 158 22.22 2.45 -7.75
N ILE A 159 22.09 1.24 -8.28
CA ILE A 159 22.39 0.94 -9.69
C ILE A 159 21.06 0.86 -10.42
N ILE A 160 20.89 1.72 -11.43
CA ILE A 160 19.67 1.75 -12.23
C ILE A 160 19.98 1.20 -13.62
N LEU A 161 19.32 0.10 -13.97
CA LEU A 161 19.42 -0.51 -15.30
C LEU A 161 18.25 -0.04 -16.17
N VAL A 162 18.59 0.43 -17.37
CA VAL A 162 17.60 0.95 -18.32
C VAL A 162 17.30 -0.11 -19.38
N LYS A 163 16.04 -0.54 -19.47
CA LYS A 163 15.59 -1.60 -20.36
C LYS A 163 15.24 -1.10 -21.77
N ASN A 164 14.84 0.17 -21.91
CA ASN A 164 14.37 0.73 -23.19
C ASN A 164 14.53 2.26 -23.24
N LEU A 165 14.24 2.88 -24.38
CA LEU A 165 14.39 4.32 -24.60
C LEU A 165 13.51 5.17 -23.67
N LYS A 166 12.33 4.69 -23.28
CA LYS A 166 11.46 5.39 -22.32
C LYS A 166 12.11 5.42 -20.92
N GLY A 167 12.69 4.29 -20.51
CA GLY A 167 13.45 4.21 -19.26
C GLY A 167 14.69 5.12 -19.29
N LEU A 168 15.39 5.23 -20.44
CA LEU A 168 16.53 6.11 -20.60
C LEU A 168 16.13 7.59 -20.44
N ARG A 169 15.01 7.99 -21.02
CA ARG A 169 14.47 9.35 -20.85
C ARG A 169 14.15 9.65 -19.39
N ASN A 170 13.49 8.73 -18.72
CA ASN A 170 13.19 8.86 -17.29
C ASN A 170 14.45 8.93 -16.43
N LEU A 171 15.51 8.18 -16.78
CA LEU A 171 16.80 8.24 -16.10
C LEU A 171 17.45 9.62 -16.26
N TYR A 172 17.44 10.21 -17.46
CA TYR A 172 17.97 11.57 -17.67
C TYR A 172 17.20 12.62 -16.88
N GLU A 173 15.88 12.52 -16.80
CA GLU A 173 15.05 13.40 -15.98
C GLU A 173 15.41 13.28 -14.49
N LEU A 174 15.56 12.05 -14.00
CA LEU A 174 15.97 11.75 -12.63
C LEU A 174 17.35 12.35 -12.30
N ILE A 175 18.33 12.19 -13.20
CA ILE A 175 19.67 12.75 -13.05
C ILE A 175 19.59 14.29 -13.04
N SER A 176 18.83 14.89 -13.93
CA SER A 176 18.66 16.34 -13.98
C SER A 176 18.07 16.89 -12.67
N VAL A 177 17.01 16.26 -12.16
CA VAL A 177 16.40 16.64 -10.88
C VAL A 177 17.39 16.50 -9.73
N SER A 178 18.20 15.45 -9.70
CA SER A 178 19.17 15.21 -8.63
C SER A 178 20.29 16.26 -8.62
N HIS A 179 20.71 16.76 -9.79
CA HIS A 179 21.74 17.78 -9.90
C HIS A 179 21.20 19.18 -9.65
N LEU A 180 20.03 19.50 -10.20
CA LEU A 180 19.47 20.85 -10.12
C LEU A 180 18.83 21.16 -8.77
N ASN A 181 18.21 20.17 -8.14
CA ASN A 181 17.40 20.39 -6.94
C ASN A 181 18.00 19.83 -5.65
N TYR A 182 18.81 18.76 -5.74
CA TYR A 182 19.24 17.99 -4.57
C TYR A 182 20.76 17.74 -4.53
N PHE A 183 21.56 18.61 -5.16
CA PHE A 183 23.01 18.48 -5.11
C PHE A 183 23.57 18.93 -3.76
N TYR A 184 24.24 18.01 -3.06
CA TYR A 184 25.06 18.31 -1.88
C TYR A 184 26.25 17.36 -1.82
N LYS A 185 27.47 17.86 -2.09
CA LYS A 185 28.70 17.08 -2.27
C LYS A 185 28.64 16.05 -3.42
N LYS A 186 27.47 15.48 -3.68
CA LYS A 186 27.13 14.58 -4.79
C LYS A 186 25.64 14.70 -5.12
N PRO A 187 25.21 14.33 -6.33
CA PRO A 187 23.79 14.30 -6.68
C PRO A 187 23.02 13.33 -5.79
N ARG A 188 21.81 13.70 -5.40
CA ARG A 188 20.94 12.87 -4.54
C ARG A 188 19.55 12.77 -5.14
N ILE A 189 18.91 11.64 -4.93
CA ILE A 189 17.51 11.42 -5.27
C ILE A 189 16.79 11.15 -3.96
N LEU A 190 15.71 11.89 -3.71
CA LEU A 190 14.83 11.62 -2.60
C LEU A 190 13.87 10.52 -3.04
N THR A 191 13.93 9.39 -2.38
CA THR A 191 12.89 8.36 -2.47
C THR A 191 11.77 8.76 -1.52
N SER A 192 10.57 8.88 -2.07
CA SER A 192 9.34 9.14 -1.31
C SER A 192 8.99 7.96 -0.42
#